data_c13355c79ec502f2cfc7729b3541f2f3
#
_entry.id   c13355c79ec502f2cfc7729b3541f2f3
#
_cell.length_a   1.000
_cell.length_b   1.000
_cell.length_c   1.000
_cell.angle_alpha   90.00
_cell.angle_beta   90.00
_cell.angle_gamma   90.00
#
_symmetry.space_group_name_H-M   'P 1'
#
loop_
_entity.id
_entity.type
_entity.pdbx_description
1 polymer ?
#
loop_
_entity_poly.entity_id
_entity_poly.type
_entity_poly.pdbx_seq_one_letter_code
_entity_poly.pdbx_strand_id
1 'polypeptide(L)' 'MRTSAVKRVAKKLLEQYPDKVTTDFNSNKELVKSVVYVRSKKLRNQIAGYLTRLARLRLSSTAQAQGQ' A
#
# COMPACT_ATOMS: atom_id res chain seq x y z
N MET A 1 9.03 14.67 6.52
CA MET A 1 7.58 14.59 6.61
C MET A 1 7.13 13.17 6.82
N ARG A 2 6.10 13.03 7.61
CA ARG A 2 5.57 11.72 7.91
C ARG A 2 5.00 11.00 6.71
N THR A 3 4.43 11.77 5.80
CA THR A 3 3.86 11.18 4.60
C THR A 3 4.92 10.56 3.72
N SER A 4 6.14 11.09 3.75
CA SER A 4 7.23 10.52 2.99
C SER A 4 7.57 9.11 3.46
N ALA A 5 7.57 8.92 4.78
CA ALA A 5 7.86 7.61 5.34
C ALA A 5 6.77 6.61 4.97
N VAL A 6 5.51 7.06 5.04
CA VAL A 6 4.39 6.21 4.69
C VAL A 6 4.48 5.79 3.23
N LYS A 7 4.74 6.74 2.36
CA LYS A 7 4.87 6.45 0.92
C LYS A 7 5.99 5.47 0.65
N ARG A 8 7.13 5.71 1.29
CA ARG A 8 8.31 4.87 1.07
C ARG A 8 8.04 3.43 1.48
N VAL A 9 7.47 3.24 2.67
CA VAL A 9 7.20 1.90 3.15
C VAL A 9 6.15 1.22 2.29
N ALA A 10 5.10 1.94 1.93
CA ALA A 10 4.05 1.37 1.11
C ALA A 10 4.57 0.94 -0.25
N LYS A 11 5.38 1.77 -0.88
CA LYS A 11 5.95 1.42 -2.17
C LYS A 11 6.83 0.19 -2.07
N LYS A 12 7.61 0.12 -1.02
CA LYS A 12 8.48 -1.03 -0.80
C LYS A 12 7.67 -2.30 -0.66
N LEU A 13 6.58 -2.23 0.09
CA LEU A 13 5.72 -3.38 0.26
C LEU A 13 5.08 -3.79 -1.05
N LEU A 14 4.69 -2.83 -1.85
CA LEU A 14 4.09 -3.11 -3.15
C LEU A 14 5.08 -3.82 -4.05
N GLU A 15 6.35 -3.43 -3.98
CA GLU A 15 7.39 -4.04 -4.78
C GLU A 15 7.73 -5.45 -4.32
N GLN A 16 7.78 -5.65 -3.01
CA GLN A 16 8.16 -6.93 -2.45
C GLN A 16 7.03 -7.94 -2.42
N TYR A 17 5.82 -7.45 -2.23
CA TYR A 17 4.66 -8.33 -2.12
C TYR A 17 3.54 -7.90 -3.06
N PRO A 18 3.83 -7.86 -4.37
CA PRO A 18 2.82 -7.39 -5.32
C PRO A 18 1.57 -8.27 -5.32
N ASP A 19 1.73 -9.55 -5.05
CA ASP A 19 0.59 -10.46 -5.06
C ASP A 19 -0.25 -10.35 -3.79
N LYS A 20 0.34 -9.81 -2.74
CA LYS A 20 -0.36 -9.71 -1.46
C LYS A 20 -1.04 -8.38 -1.25
N VAL A 21 -0.59 -7.37 -1.98
CA VAL A 21 -1.21 -6.05 -1.91
C VAL A 21 -2.46 -6.06 -2.76
N THR A 22 -3.58 -5.69 -2.15
CA THR A 22 -4.86 -5.71 -2.83
C THR A 22 -5.55 -4.36 -2.72
N THR A 23 -6.73 -4.26 -3.29
CA THR A 23 -7.53 -3.05 -3.17
C THR A 23 -8.38 -3.07 -1.90
N ASP A 24 -8.24 -4.10 -1.10
CA ASP A 24 -8.97 -4.25 0.15
C ASP A 24 -8.12 -3.71 1.31
N PHE A 25 -8.64 -2.69 1.98
CA PHE A 25 -7.93 -2.07 3.07
C PHE A 25 -7.60 -3.07 4.19
N ASN A 26 -8.56 -3.90 4.52
CA ASN A 26 -8.36 -4.87 5.61
C ASN A 26 -7.25 -5.85 5.29
N SER A 27 -7.20 -6.32 4.07
CA SER A 27 -6.14 -7.23 3.64
C SER A 27 -4.78 -6.56 3.72
N ASN A 28 -4.71 -5.33 3.25
CA ASN A 28 -3.46 -4.57 3.29
C ASN A 28 -3.03 -4.28 4.71
N LYS A 29 -4.00 -4.03 5.57
CA LYS A 29 -3.74 -3.78 6.97
C LYS A 29 -3.10 -5.00 7.62
N GLU A 30 -3.60 -6.18 7.30
CA GLU A 30 -3.04 -7.42 7.80
C GLU A 30 -1.63 -7.64 7.27
N LEU A 31 -1.42 -7.32 6.02
CA LEU A 31 -0.10 -7.44 5.42
C LEU A 31 0.89 -6.54 6.15
N VAL A 32 0.54 -5.29 6.35
CA VAL A 32 1.41 -4.34 7.03
C VAL A 32 1.72 -4.85 8.43
N LYS A 33 0.72 -5.35 9.11
CA LYS A 33 0.88 -5.85 10.46
C LYS A 33 1.86 -7.03 10.51
N SER A 34 1.85 -7.84 9.47
CA SER A 34 2.71 -9.02 9.40
C SER A 34 4.15 -8.70 9.06
N VAL A 35 4.34 -7.80 8.11
CA VAL A 35 5.68 -7.59 7.57
C VAL A 35 6.37 -6.31 8.03
N VAL A 36 5.62 -5.39 8.58
CA VAL A 36 6.18 -4.14 9.06
C VAL A 36 6.01 -4.04 10.56
N TYR A 37 7.12 -3.87 11.25
CA TYR A 37 7.05 -3.68 12.69
C TYR A 37 6.85 -2.21 13.00
N VAL A 38 5.63 -1.86 13.34
CA VAL A 38 5.26 -0.49 13.61
C VAL A 38 4.48 -0.45 14.91
N ARG A 39 4.90 0.39 15.83
CA ARG A 39 4.22 0.52 17.12
C ARG A 39 2.92 1.27 17.00
N SER A 40 2.89 2.25 16.13
CA SER A 40 1.74 3.13 16.01
C SER A 40 0.66 2.51 15.14
N LYS A 41 -0.52 2.36 15.70
CA LYS A 41 -1.67 1.90 14.92
C LYS A 41 -2.00 2.89 13.83
N LYS A 42 -1.86 4.17 14.16
CA LYS A 42 -2.14 5.22 13.21
C LYS A 42 -1.25 5.10 11.98
N LEU A 43 0.02 4.87 12.23
CA LEU A 43 0.98 4.73 11.14
C LEU A 43 0.68 3.49 10.30
N ARG A 44 0.35 2.39 10.94
CA ARG A 44 -0.03 1.18 10.22
C ARG A 44 -1.22 1.41 9.33
N ASN A 45 -2.23 2.09 9.89
CA ASN A 45 -3.43 2.39 9.12
C ASN A 45 -3.11 3.28 7.93
N GLN A 46 -2.22 4.25 8.12
CA GLN A 46 -1.83 5.14 7.04
C GLN A 46 -1.11 4.37 5.94
N ILE A 47 -0.23 3.47 6.32
CA ILE A 47 0.49 2.66 5.34
C ILE A 47 -0.49 1.77 4.58
N ALA A 48 -1.38 1.12 5.30
CA ALA A 48 -2.37 0.25 4.68
C ALA A 48 -3.29 1.05 3.75
N GLY A 49 -3.69 2.23 4.18
CA GLY A 49 -4.52 3.09 3.35
C GLY A 49 -3.82 3.49 2.07
N TYR A 50 -2.54 3.82 2.19
CA TYR A 50 -1.78 4.21 1.03
C TYR A 50 -1.56 3.02 0.09
N LEU A 51 -1.33 1.83 0.66
CA LEU A 51 -1.21 0.62 -0.15
C LEU A 51 -2.47 0.37 -0.94
N THR A 52 -3.62 0.53 -0.30
CA THR A 52 -4.90 0.35 -0.96
C THR A 52 -5.04 1.33 -2.11
N ARG A 53 -4.63 2.57 -1.87
CA ARG A 53 -4.67 3.59 -2.91
C ARG A 53 -3.74 3.25 -4.06
N LEU A 54 -2.53 2.81 -3.76
CA LEU A 54 -1.58 2.43 -4.78
C LEU A 54 -2.10 1.25 -5.61
N ALA A 55 -2.71 0.29 -4.95
CA ALA A 55 -3.26 -0.86 -5.65
C ALA A 55 -4.36 -0.44 -6.61
N ARG A 56 -5.21 0.46 -6.17
CA ARG A 56 -6.27 0.98 -7.02
C ARG A 56 -5.72 1.76 -8.20
N LEU A 57 -4.74 2.61 -7.93
CA LEU A 57 -4.10 3.38 -8.98
C LEU A 57 -3.39 2.48 -9.97
N ARG A 58 -2.78 1.42 -9.46
CA ARG A 58 -2.08 0.49 -10.30
C ARG A 58 -3.01 -0.18 -11.30
N LEU A 59 -4.17 -0.62 -10.83
CA LEU A 59 -5.17 -1.22 -11.70
C LEU A 59 -5.70 -0.21 -12.70
N SER A 60 -6.05 0.96 -12.19
CA SER A 60 -6.53 2.05 -13.02
C SER A 60 -5.49 2.46 -14.04
N SER A 61 -4.28 2.60 -13.57
CA SER A 61 -3.17 3.02 -14.40
C SER A 61 -2.93 2.06 -15.56
N THR A 62 -3.02 0.78 -15.25
CA THR A 62 -2.84 -0.24 -16.27
C THR A 62 -3.87 -0.08 -17.36
N ALA A 63 -5.12 0.12 -16.96
CA ALA A 63 -6.20 0.30 -17.91
C ALA A 63 -6.03 1.60 -18.68
N GLN A 64 -5.66 2.65 -17.98
CA GLN A 64 -5.52 3.96 -18.62
C GLN A 64 -4.29 4.04 -19.49
N ALA A 65 -3.23 3.41 -19.06
CA ALA A 65 -1.99 3.42 -19.83
C ALA A 65 -2.22 2.81 -21.19
N GLN A 66 -3.06 1.80 -21.24
CA GLN A 66 -3.39 1.17 -22.51
C GLN A 66 -4.24 2.05 -23.37
N GLY A 67 -5.01 2.90 -22.74
CA GLY A 67 -5.86 3.82 -23.47
C GLY A 67 -5.14 5.05 -23.95
N GLN A 68 -3.95 5.21 -23.50
CA GLN A 68 -3.19 6.40 -23.92
C GLN A 68 -2.26 6.08 -25.07
#